data_2bd03c6b6872f5e2d28da7f386b351c3
#
_entry.id   2bd03c6b6872f5e2d28da7f386b351c3
#
_cell.length_a   1.000
_cell.length_b   1.000
_cell.length_c   1.000
_cell.angle_alpha   90.00
_cell.angle_beta   90.00
_cell.angle_gamma   90.00
#
_symmetry.space_group_name_H-M   'P 1'
#
loop_
_entity.id
_entity.type
_entity.pdbx_description
1 polymer ?
#
loop_
_entity_poly.entity_id
_entity_poly.type
_entity_poly.pdbx_seq_one_letter_code
_entity_poly.pdbx_strand_id
1 'polypeptide(L)'
;MAKRKATNIETFDAAYRRLEEVMLANSGENEFEEIFKIVLIKLWEDLHKENKICLLDDANNLLTLIDDKWPGILIEKKLNISEEQFFVCLNIIKSFSFIEEGYEGIDGIFEYIISREKKGAKGQFFTPRYLVDFCVNILNPKYNESILDPAAGSGAFLYHTYLHGKINGADLWGFDFDNTRCV
;
A
#
# COMPACT_ATOMS: atom_id res chain seq x y z
N MET A 1 -34.93 -6.74 -3.21
CA MET A 1 -33.67 -6.64 -4.00
C MET A 1 -32.68 -5.86 -3.17
N ALA A 2 -31.75 -6.53 -2.51
CA ALA A 2 -30.68 -5.88 -1.76
C ALA A 2 -29.71 -5.24 -2.78
N LYS A 3 -29.54 -3.92 -2.70
CA LYS A 3 -28.45 -3.24 -3.40
C LYS A 3 -27.13 -3.85 -2.91
N ARG A 4 -26.39 -4.55 -3.79
CA ARG A 4 -25.00 -4.90 -3.52
C ARG A 4 -24.30 -3.58 -3.18
N LYS A 5 -23.74 -3.47 -1.96
CA LYS A 5 -22.72 -2.45 -1.69
C LYS A 5 -21.63 -2.68 -2.72
N ALA A 6 -21.25 -1.65 -3.46
CA ALA A 6 -20.06 -1.69 -4.31
C ALA A 6 -18.90 -2.16 -3.43
N THR A 7 -18.11 -3.09 -3.93
CA THR A 7 -16.92 -3.53 -3.19
C THR A 7 -15.98 -2.31 -3.10
N ASN A 8 -15.31 -2.16 -1.99
CA ASN A 8 -14.47 -0.99 -1.73
C ASN A 8 -13.30 -0.87 -2.71
N ILE A 9 -12.88 -1.97 -3.34
CA ILE A 9 -11.92 -1.99 -4.46
C ILE A 9 -12.48 -1.23 -5.68
N GLU A 10 -13.78 -1.37 -6.00
CA GLU A 10 -14.42 -0.63 -7.12
C GLU A 10 -14.48 0.87 -6.84
N THR A 11 -14.71 1.26 -5.59
CA THR A 11 -14.69 2.68 -5.17
C THR A 11 -13.28 3.25 -5.13
N PHE A 12 -12.29 2.44 -4.75
CA PHE A 12 -10.88 2.82 -4.79
C PHE A 12 -10.36 2.95 -6.22
N ASP A 13 -10.72 2.04 -7.14
CA ASP A 13 -10.38 2.14 -8.57
C ASP A 13 -10.85 3.48 -9.17
N ALA A 14 -12.05 3.90 -8.85
CA ALA A 14 -12.57 5.19 -9.32
C ALA A 14 -11.80 6.39 -8.72
N ALA A 15 -11.44 6.33 -7.45
CA ALA A 15 -10.62 7.37 -6.81
C ALA A 15 -9.21 7.39 -7.39
N TYR A 16 -8.59 6.24 -7.59
CA TYR A 16 -7.25 6.10 -8.14
C TYR A 16 -7.15 6.69 -9.56
N ARG A 17 -8.11 6.40 -10.45
CA ARG A 17 -8.16 6.98 -11.80
C ARG A 17 -8.23 8.50 -11.78
N ARG A 18 -8.99 9.07 -10.86
CA ARG A 18 -9.06 10.53 -10.69
C ARG A 18 -7.74 11.11 -10.17
N LEU A 19 -7.02 10.40 -9.29
CA LEU A 19 -5.68 10.78 -8.88
C LEU A 19 -4.71 10.74 -10.06
N GLU A 20 -4.76 9.68 -10.90
CA GLU A 20 -3.97 9.61 -12.14
C GLU A 20 -4.23 10.83 -13.04
N GLU A 21 -5.47 11.22 -13.26
CA GLU A 21 -5.82 12.39 -14.08
C GLU A 21 -5.21 13.69 -13.53
N VAL A 22 -5.19 13.87 -12.20
CA VAL A 22 -4.57 15.04 -11.56
C VAL A 22 -3.05 15.02 -11.73
N MET A 23 -2.42 13.84 -11.61
CA MET A 23 -0.96 13.69 -11.74
C MET A 23 -0.49 13.82 -13.18
N LEU A 24 -1.24 13.29 -14.16
CA LEU A 24 -0.93 13.40 -15.60
C LEU A 24 -0.85 14.86 -16.08
N ALA A 25 -1.49 15.80 -15.38
CA ALA A 25 -1.36 17.21 -15.68
C ALA A 25 0.04 17.77 -15.37
N ASN A 26 0.87 17.03 -14.63
CA ASN A 26 2.26 17.35 -14.29
C ASN A 26 3.21 16.50 -15.16
N SER A 27 3.53 16.96 -16.36
CA SER A 27 4.43 16.25 -17.25
C SER A 27 5.84 16.11 -16.66
N GLY A 28 6.24 14.87 -16.30
CA GLY A 28 7.63 14.54 -15.99
C GLY A 28 7.90 13.85 -14.65
N GLU A 29 6.92 13.76 -13.77
CA GLU A 29 7.09 13.12 -12.47
C GLU A 29 6.63 11.65 -12.51
N ASN A 30 7.11 10.84 -11.57
CA ASN A 30 6.65 9.46 -11.41
C ASN A 30 5.25 9.46 -10.77
N GLU A 31 4.22 9.42 -11.59
CA GLU A 31 2.81 9.47 -11.18
C GLU A 31 2.47 8.43 -10.12
N PHE A 32 3.03 7.24 -10.27
CA PHE A 32 2.81 6.16 -9.31
C PHE A 32 3.31 6.53 -7.92
N GLU A 33 4.52 7.07 -7.82
CA GLU A 33 5.13 7.44 -6.55
C GLU A 33 4.33 8.55 -5.84
N GLU A 34 3.87 9.55 -6.60
CA GLU A 34 3.06 10.64 -6.03
C GLU A 34 1.72 10.12 -5.50
N ILE A 35 1.03 9.24 -6.25
CA ILE A 35 -0.21 8.62 -5.79
C ILE A 35 0.06 7.73 -4.56
N PHE A 36 1.14 6.97 -4.55
CA PHE A 36 1.54 6.15 -3.41
C PHE A 36 1.73 6.98 -2.14
N LYS A 37 2.41 8.14 -2.23
CA LYS A 37 2.59 9.08 -1.12
C LYS A 37 1.24 9.60 -0.61
N ILE A 38 0.31 9.98 -1.49
CA ILE A 38 -1.04 10.42 -1.10
C ILE A 38 -1.79 9.31 -0.34
N VAL A 39 -1.70 8.07 -0.82
CA VAL A 39 -2.30 6.90 -0.16
C VAL A 39 -1.67 6.66 1.21
N LEU A 40 -0.34 6.76 1.34
CA LEU A 40 0.36 6.63 2.63
C LEU A 40 -0.07 7.71 3.64
N ILE A 41 -0.19 8.96 3.21
CA ILE A 41 -0.67 10.06 4.06
C ILE A 41 -2.06 9.73 4.58
N LYS A 42 -2.96 9.32 3.71
CA LYS A 42 -4.33 8.97 4.09
C LYS A 42 -4.40 7.76 5.02
N LEU A 43 -3.61 6.72 4.75
CA LEU A 43 -3.51 5.56 5.61
C LEU A 43 -3.02 5.95 7.00
N TRP A 44 -2.01 6.81 7.07
CA TRP A 44 -1.49 7.32 8.34
C TRP A 44 -2.56 8.09 9.13
N GLU A 45 -3.30 9.00 8.48
CA GLU A 45 -4.41 9.73 9.11
C GLU A 45 -5.47 8.78 9.67
N ASP A 46 -5.85 7.77 8.90
CA ASP A 46 -6.87 6.80 9.30
C ASP A 46 -6.43 5.97 10.52
N LEU A 47 -5.15 5.57 10.57
CA LEU A 47 -4.58 4.77 11.66
C LEU A 47 -4.41 5.59 12.96
N HIS A 48 -3.98 6.85 12.87
CA HIS A 48 -3.60 7.63 14.03
C HIS A 48 -4.69 8.59 14.55
N LYS A 49 -5.73 8.86 13.73
CA LYS A 49 -6.93 9.69 14.08
C LYS A 49 -6.66 11.11 14.63
N GLU A 50 -5.42 11.53 14.74
CA GLU A 50 -5.07 12.69 15.57
C GLU A 50 -4.94 13.99 14.82
N ASN A 51 -4.58 14.03 13.55
CA ASN A 51 -4.46 15.28 12.80
C ASN A 51 -4.76 15.07 11.32
N LYS A 52 -5.75 15.76 10.83
CA LYS A 52 -5.98 15.85 9.39
C LYS A 52 -4.92 16.70 8.75
N ILE A 53 -4.16 16.12 7.85
CA ILE A 53 -3.19 16.83 7.03
C ILE A 53 -3.94 17.70 6.01
N CYS A 54 -3.75 19.01 6.07
CA CYS A 54 -4.43 19.95 5.19
C CYS A 54 -3.46 20.78 4.34
N LEU A 55 -2.20 20.86 4.75
CA LEU A 55 -1.15 21.63 4.09
C LEU A 55 -0.12 20.70 3.47
N LEU A 56 0.42 21.08 2.32
CA LEU A 56 1.46 20.33 1.63
C LEU A 56 2.74 20.19 2.47
N ASP A 57 3.10 21.21 3.22
CA ASP A 57 4.27 21.18 4.10
C ASP A 57 4.09 20.16 5.23
N ASP A 58 2.90 20.06 5.83
CA ASP A 58 2.59 19.06 6.86
C ASP A 58 2.66 17.64 6.27
N ALA A 59 2.18 17.47 5.04
CA ALA A 59 2.27 16.20 4.32
C ALA A 59 3.73 15.79 4.08
N ASN A 60 4.58 16.72 3.65
CA ASN A 60 6.00 16.47 3.43
C ASN A 60 6.76 16.14 4.74
N ASN A 61 6.41 16.80 5.84
CA ASN A 61 6.94 16.48 7.15
C ASN A 61 6.52 15.08 7.59
N LEU A 62 5.26 14.70 7.35
CA LEU A 62 4.77 13.36 7.63
C LEU A 62 5.47 12.29 6.79
N LEU A 63 5.67 12.51 5.50
CA LEU A 63 6.40 11.58 4.63
C LEU A 63 7.84 11.36 5.13
N THR A 64 8.49 12.41 5.59
CA THR A 64 9.81 12.30 6.22
C THR A 64 9.77 11.42 7.47
N LEU A 65 8.77 11.62 8.34
CA LEU A 65 8.57 10.80 9.55
C LEU A 65 8.31 9.33 9.21
N ILE A 66 7.51 9.07 8.17
CA ILE A 66 7.21 7.72 7.69
C ILE A 66 8.49 7.04 7.21
N ASP A 67 9.28 7.71 6.37
CA ASP A 67 10.52 7.13 5.84
C ASP A 67 11.60 6.95 6.94
N ASP A 68 11.64 7.83 7.94
CA ASP A 68 12.54 7.65 9.09
C ASP A 68 12.15 6.43 9.94
N LYS A 69 10.86 6.09 10.00
CA LYS A 69 10.36 4.90 10.70
C LYS A 69 10.54 3.62 9.88
N TRP A 70 10.41 3.70 8.56
CA TRP A 70 10.59 2.61 7.61
C TRP A 70 11.53 3.05 6.47
N PRO A 71 12.86 3.04 6.71
CA PRO A 71 13.84 3.57 5.76
C PRO A 71 13.77 2.89 4.40
N GLY A 72 13.69 3.71 3.34
CA GLY A 72 13.67 3.24 1.96
C GLY A 72 12.28 2.92 1.41
N ILE A 73 11.20 3.20 2.15
CA ILE A 73 9.83 3.06 1.64
C ILE A 73 9.52 4.10 0.56
N LEU A 74 10.19 5.26 0.61
CA LEU A 74 10.04 6.35 -0.35
C LEU A 74 11.33 6.57 -1.12
N ILE A 75 11.24 6.79 -2.44
CA ILE A 75 12.37 7.24 -3.26
C ILE A 75 12.66 8.70 -2.93
N GLU A 76 11.60 9.51 -2.89
CA GLU A 76 11.65 10.92 -2.49
C GLU A 76 10.69 11.21 -1.34
N LYS A 77 11.17 11.89 -0.30
CA LYS A 77 10.41 12.22 0.91
C LYS A 77 9.46 13.41 0.76
N LYS A 78 9.29 13.91 -0.45
CA LYS A 78 8.45 15.08 -0.75
C LYS A 78 7.49 14.77 -1.89
N LEU A 79 6.33 15.40 -1.83
CA LEU A 79 5.39 15.47 -2.94
C LEU A 79 5.87 16.52 -3.94
N ASN A 80 6.00 16.13 -5.20
CA ASN A 80 6.37 17.02 -6.32
C ASN A 80 5.12 17.54 -7.05
N ILE A 81 4.18 18.07 -6.28
CA ILE A 81 2.90 18.62 -6.77
C ILE A 81 2.65 19.99 -6.15
N SER A 82 1.79 20.79 -6.78
CA SER A 82 1.38 22.08 -6.23
C SER A 82 0.41 21.91 -5.04
N GLU A 83 0.29 22.94 -4.20
CA GLU A 83 -0.70 22.96 -3.12
C GLU A 83 -2.14 22.76 -3.64
N GLU A 84 -2.43 23.32 -4.80
CA GLU A 84 -3.74 23.18 -5.46
C GLU A 84 -4.03 21.73 -5.82
N GLN A 85 -3.06 21.04 -6.42
CA GLN A 85 -3.15 19.63 -6.75
C GLN A 85 -3.24 18.74 -5.51
N PHE A 86 -2.42 19.03 -4.49
CA PHE A 86 -2.49 18.34 -3.22
C PHE A 86 -3.89 18.41 -2.60
N PHE A 87 -4.49 19.60 -2.58
CA PHE A 87 -5.84 19.80 -2.07
C PHE A 87 -6.89 19.01 -2.86
N VAL A 88 -6.76 18.96 -4.19
CA VAL A 88 -7.64 18.16 -5.05
C VAL A 88 -7.48 16.67 -4.74
N CYS A 89 -6.25 16.18 -4.62
CA CYS A 89 -5.97 14.78 -4.27
C CYS A 89 -6.55 14.39 -2.91
N LEU A 90 -6.37 15.23 -1.89
CA LEU A 90 -6.97 15.01 -0.58
C LEU A 90 -8.50 14.90 -0.65
N ASN A 91 -9.16 15.76 -1.43
CA ASN A 91 -10.61 15.71 -1.58
C ASN A 91 -11.08 14.44 -2.30
N ILE A 92 -10.30 13.94 -3.24
CA ILE A 92 -10.61 12.67 -3.92
C ILE A 92 -10.57 11.50 -2.93
N ILE A 93 -9.50 11.40 -2.12
CA ILE A 93 -9.27 10.24 -1.25
C ILE A 93 -9.98 10.36 0.11
N LYS A 94 -10.46 11.54 0.48
CA LYS A 94 -11.08 11.82 1.78
C LYS A 94 -12.31 10.96 2.09
N SER A 95 -13.06 10.58 1.07
CA SER A 95 -14.26 9.74 1.20
C SER A 95 -13.94 8.27 1.41
N PHE A 96 -12.68 7.88 1.24
CA PHE A 96 -12.21 6.53 1.41
C PHE A 96 -11.65 6.33 2.82
N SER A 97 -11.93 5.19 3.47
CA SER A 97 -11.39 4.84 4.78
C SER A 97 -10.72 3.47 4.71
N PHE A 98 -9.41 3.45 4.91
CA PHE A 98 -8.63 2.20 4.95
C PHE A 98 -8.96 1.34 6.17
N ILE A 99 -9.39 1.96 7.29
CA ILE A 99 -9.70 1.23 8.53
C ILE A 99 -11.00 0.44 8.39
N GLU A 100 -12.02 1.00 7.72
CA GLU A 100 -13.30 0.33 7.51
C GLU A 100 -13.18 -0.91 6.62
N GLU A 101 -12.15 -0.94 5.79
CA GLU A 101 -11.83 -2.06 4.90
C GLU A 101 -11.25 -3.25 5.65
N GLY A 102 -10.66 -3.02 6.80
CA GLY A 102 -9.85 -4.01 7.47
C GLY A 102 -8.58 -4.35 6.68
N TYR A 103 -7.82 -5.26 7.20
CA TYR A 103 -6.52 -5.67 6.65
C TYR A 103 -6.62 -6.23 5.23
N GLU A 104 -7.68 -6.97 4.94
CA GLU A 104 -7.93 -7.56 3.61
C GLU A 104 -8.16 -6.52 2.53
N GLY A 105 -8.81 -5.42 2.89
CA GLY A 105 -9.05 -4.31 1.97
C GLY A 105 -7.77 -3.53 1.66
N ILE A 106 -6.95 -3.27 2.67
CA ILE A 106 -5.67 -2.56 2.52
C ILE A 106 -4.74 -3.34 1.58
N ASP A 107 -4.58 -4.65 1.82
CA ASP A 107 -3.76 -5.52 0.99
C ASP A 107 -4.21 -5.50 -0.49
N GLY A 108 -5.51 -5.65 -0.73
CA GLY A 108 -6.08 -5.57 -2.09
C GLY A 108 -5.86 -4.21 -2.77
N ILE A 109 -5.85 -3.12 -2.01
CA ILE A 109 -5.57 -1.78 -2.53
C ILE A 109 -4.12 -1.65 -2.94
N PHE A 110 -3.18 -2.10 -2.11
CA PHE A 110 -1.76 -2.08 -2.45
C PHE A 110 -1.45 -2.99 -3.65
N GLU A 111 -2.02 -4.20 -3.71
CA GLU A 111 -1.94 -5.05 -4.90
C GLU A 111 -2.45 -4.34 -6.15
N TYR A 112 -3.58 -3.63 -6.06
CA TYR A 112 -4.14 -2.87 -7.16
C TYR A 112 -3.17 -1.77 -7.63
N ILE A 113 -2.68 -0.93 -6.71
CA ILE A 113 -1.74 0.16 -6.99
C ILE A 113 -0.51 -0.38 -7.72
N ILE A 114 0.13 -1.41 -7.16
CA ILE A 114 1.35 -2.00 -7.71
C ILE A 114 1.08 -2.70 -9.05
N SER A 115 -0.08 -3.33 -9.25
CA SER A 115 -0.45 -3.94 -10.53
C SER A 115 -0.59 -2.92 -11.67
N ARG A 116 -0.95 -1.69 -11.35
CA ARG A 116 -1.07 -0.59 -12.32
C ARG A 116 0.30 -0.09 -12.77
N GLU A 117 1.24 0.11 -11.85
CA GLU A 117 2.62 0.49 -12.17
C GLU A 117 3.26 -0.50 -13.14
N LYS A 118 3.01 -1.79 -12.95
CA LYS A 118 3.67 -2.87 -13.72
C LYS A 118 3.15 -3.10 -15.13
N LYS A 119 2.01 -2.54 -15.50
CA LYS A 119 1.57 -2.57 -16.91
C LYS A 119 2.55 -1.85 -17.86
N GLY A 120 3.45 -1.02 -17.31
CA GLY A 120 4.49 -0.30 -18.05
C GLY A 120 5.92 -0.85 -17.94
N ALA A 121 6.27 -1.68 -16.95
CA ALA A 121 7.64 -2.11 -16.70
C ALA A 121 7.73 -3.56 -16.20
N LYS A 122 8.46 -4.38 -16.96
CA LYS A 122 9.03 -5.71 -16.61
C LYS A 122 8.27 -6.59 -15.59
N GLY A 123 7.26 -7.33 -16.08
CA GLY A 123 6.96 -8.73 -15.75
C GLY A 123 7.01 -9.26 -14.32
N GLN A 124 6.80 -8.48 -13.29
CA GLN A 124 6.61 -9.04 -11.96
C GLN A 124 5.13 -9.38 -11.77
N PHE A 125 4.88 -10.63 -11.39
CA PHE A 125 3.53 -11.13 -11.10
C PHE A 125 3.37 -11.27 -9.59
N PHE A 126 2.28 -10.71 -9.06
CA PHE A 126 1.86 -11.04 -7.69
C PHE A 126 1.28 -12.44 -7.66
N THR A 127 1.63 -13.18 -6.64
CA THR A 127 0.97 -14.45 -6.38
C THR A 127 -0.45 -14.17 -5.92
N PRO A 128 -1.47 -14.71 -6.61
CA PRO A 128 -2.86 -14.49 -6.22
C PRO A 128 -3.09 -14.93 -4.77
N ARG A 129 -3.83 -14.15 -4.01
CA ARG A 129 -4.06 -14.35 -2.59
C ARG A 129 -4.54 -15.76 -2.23
N TYR A 130 -5.53 -16.29 -2.99
CA TYR A 130 -6.03 -17.65 -2.75
C TYR A 130 -4.93 -18.72 -2.83
N LEU A 131 -3.89 -18.48 -3.64
CA LEU A 131 -2.74 -19.38 -3.76
C LEU A 131 -1.80 -19.21 -2.57
N VAL A 132 -1.58 -17.97 -2.10
CA VAL A 132 -0.80 -17.70 -0.88
C VAL A 132 -1.47 -18.40 0.31
N ASP A 133 -2.77 -18.17 0.52
CA ASP A 133 -3.56 -18.79 1.59
C ASP A 133 -3.52 -20.32 1.50
N PHE A 134 -3.64 -20.89 0.30
CA PHE A 134 -3.55 -22.31 0.09
C PHE A 134 -2.18 -22.88 0.52
N CYS A 135 -1.09 -22.25 0.11
CA CYS A 135 0.26 -22.68 0.48
C CYS A 135 0.49 -22.58 1.99
N VAL A 136 0.10 -21.45 2.60
CA VAL A 136 0.23 -21.22 4.05
C VAL A 136 -0.59 -22.25 4.84
N ASN A 137 -1.82 -22.56 4.39
CA ASN A 137 -2.66 -23.58 5.03
C ASN A 137 -2.05 -24.98 4.94
N ILE A 138 -1.43 -25.35 3.81
CA ILE A 138 -0.75 -26.66 3.67
C ILE A 138 0.46 -26.73 4.58
N LEU A 139 1.30 -25.70 4.61
CA LEU A 139 2.50 -25.64 5.46
C LEU A 139 2.11 -25.62 6.94
N ASN A 140 0.97 -25.01 7.27
CA ASN A 140 0.41 -24.91 8.61
C ASN A 140 1.46 -24.51 9.67
N PRO A 141 2.14 -23.37 9.48
CA PRO A 141 3.24 -22.93 10.33
C PRO A 141 2.79 -22.74 11.77
N LYS A 142 3.68 -23.09 12.71
CA LYS A 142 3.43 -23.05 14.16
C LYS A 142 4.16 -21.91 14.82
N TYR A 143 3.66 -21.50 15.97
CA TYR A 143 4.11 -20.37 16.78
C TYR A 143 5.64 -20.25 17.00
N ASN A 144 6.37 -21.37 17.09
CA ASN A 144 7.80 -21.40 17.39
C ASN A 144 8.67 -21.74 16.17
N GLU A 145 8.14 -21.63 14.96
CA GLU A 145 8.89 -21.95 13.74
C GLU A 145 9.45 -20.66 13.13
N SER A 146 10.66 -20.76 12.59
CA SER A 146 11.25 -19.71 11.76
C SER A 146 10.84 -19.91 10.32
N ILE A 147 10.38 -18.83 9.69
CA ILE A 147 9.86 -18.86 8.33
C ILE A 147 10.79 -18.01 7.45
N LEU A 148 11.18 -18.58 6.33
CA LEU A 148 12.01 -17.91 5.33
C LEU A 148 11.30 -17.89 3.99
N ASP A 149 11.16 -16.69 3.42
CA ASP A 149 10.79 -16.49 2.02
C ASP A 149 12.00 -15.95 1.25
N PRO A 150 12.66 -16.77 0.40
CA PRO A 150 13.86 -16.35 -0.32
C PRO A 150 13.58 -15.46 -1.53
N ALA A 151 12.32 -15.20 -1.86
CA ALA A 151 11.89 -14.35 -2.97
C ALA A 151 10.61 -13.58 -2.56
N ALA A 152 10.73 -12.85 -1.45
CA ALA A 152 9.58 -12.33 -0.70
C ALA A 152 8.70 -11.36 -1.49
N GLY A 153 9.25 -10.66 -2.47
CA GLY A 153 8.51 -9.67 -3.27
C GLY A 153 7.83 -8.65 -2.36
N SER A 154 6.49 -8.64 -2.38
CA SER A 154 5.68 -7.79 -1.50
C SER A 154 5.51 -8.32 -0.07
N GLY A 155 6.12 -9.45 0.28
CA GLY A 155 5.99 -10.06 1.59
C GLY A 155 4.68 -10.82 1.84
N ALA A 156 3.86 -11.07 0.82
CA ALA A 156 2.53 -11.65 0.97
C ALA A 156 2.56 -13.00 1.72
N PHE A 157 3.49 -13.90 1.39
CA PHE A 157 3.62 -15.18 2.08
C PHE A 157 3.98 -15.02 3.56
N LEU A 158 4.91 -14.13 3.88
CA LEU A 158 5.30 -13.85 5.27
C LEU A 158 4.15 -13.26 6.05
N TYR A 159 3.45 -12.32 5.46
CA TYR A 159 2.31 -11.66 6.08
C TYR A 159 1.17 -12.64 6.36
N HIS A 160 0.75 -13.45 5.38
CA HIS A 160 -0.30 -14.44 5.56
C HIS A 160 0.11 -15.58 6.53
N THR A 161 1.40 -15.93 6.56
CA THR A 161 1.96 -16.83 7.56
C THR A 161 1.83 -16.26 8.97
N TYR A 162 2.16 -14.98 9.16
CA TYR A 162 1.97 -14.27 10.42
C TYR A 162 0.51 -14.31 10.90
N LEU A 163 -0.43 -14.02 10.01
CA LEU A 163 -1.86 -14.06 10.33
C LEU A 163 -2.36 -15.46 10.68
N HIS A 164 -1.92 -16.48 9.90
CA HIS A 164 -2.35 -17.87 10.07
C HIS A 164 -1.94 -18.44 11.42
N GLY A 165 -0.68 -18.26 11.79
CA GLY A 165 -0.11 -18.86 13.00
C GLY A 165 -0.42 -18.09 14.28
N LYS A 166 -1.03 -16.89 14.22
CA LYS A 166 -1.04 -15.90 15.32
C LYS A 166 0.36 -15.76 15.93
N ILE A 167 1.35 -15.75 15.05
CA ILE A 167 2.76 -15.91 15.38
C ILE A 167 3.28 -14.62 16.01
N ASN A 168 3.03 -14.42 17.30
CA ASN A 168 3.71 -13.41 18.08
C ASN A 168 5.15 -13.87 18.31
N GLY A 169 6.09 -13.30 17.58
CA GLY A 169 7.52 -13.52 17.75
C GLY A 169 8.12 -14.66 16.91
N ALA A 170 7.46 -15.11 15.83
CA ALA A 170 8.18 -15.91 14.86
C ALA A 170 9.23 -15.04 14.18
N ASP A 171 10.38 -15.62 13.96
CA ASP A 171 11.39 -15.04 13.10
C ASP A 171 10.91 -15.21 11.65
N LEU A 172 10.36 -14.14 11.10
CA LEU A 172 9.98 -14.06 9.69
C LEU A 172 11.13 -13.41 8.93
N TRP A 173 11.64 -14.10 7.95
CA TRP A 173 12.78 -13.65 7.14
C TRP A 173 12.36 -13.59 5.67
N GLY A 174 12.52 -12.42 5.07
CA GLY A 174 12.28 -12.20 3.65
C GLY A 174 13.56 -11.74 2.95
N PHE A 175 13.85 -12.33 1.80
CA PHE A 175 14.89 -11.86 0.90
C PHE A 175 14.28 -11.59 -0.46
N ASP A 176 14.73 -10.54 -1.11
CA ASP A 176 14.39 -10.25 -2.49
C ASP A 176 15.60 -9.71 -3.23
N PHE A 177 15.60 -9.88 -4.55
CA PHE A 177 16.67 -9.36 -5.40
C PHE A 177 16.56 -7.83 -5.58
N ASP A 178 15.35 -7.31 -5.52
CA ASP A 178 15.07 -5.90 -5.72
C ASP A 178 15.02 -5.16 -4.38
N ASN A 179 16.10 -4.48 -4.03
CA ASN A 179 16.25 -3.73 -2.78
C ASN A 179 15.24 -2.58 -2.62
N THR A 180 14.57 -2.16 -3.69
CA THR A 180 13.56 -1.09 -3.63
C THR A 180 12.21 -1.59 -3.11
N ARG A 181 12.09 -2.88 -2.77
CA ARG A 181 10.81 -3.56 -2.47
C ARG A 181 10.83 -4.46 -1.25
N CYS A 182 11.96 -4.54 -0.57
CA CYS A 182 12.02 -5.22 0.72
C CYS A 182 11.40 -4.31 1.77
N VAL A 183 10.23 -4.70 2.25
CA VAL A 183 9.56 -4.10 3.41
C VAL A 183 9.90 -4.89 4.65
#